data_8474d46334907f46919c1023e141bfb5
#
_entry.id   8474d46334907f46919c1023e141bfb5
#
_cell.length_a   1.000
_cell.length_b   1.000
_cell.length_c   1.000
_cell.angle_alpha   90.00
_cell.angle_beta   90.00
_cell.angle_gamma   90.00
#
_symmetry.space_group_name_H-M   'P 1'
#
loop_
_entity.id
_entity.type
_entity.pdbx_description
1 polymer ?
#
loop_
_entity_poly.entity_id
_entity_poly.type
_entity_poly.pdbx_seq_one_letter_code
_entity_poly.pdbx_strand_id
1 'polypeptide(L)'
;GVNLGGLGFLTEIPLRNLYPAVTLMLEGRLEVETRLMLEAVVVRQGTETCRFLVLNDVVINKGALARIIDLDVFINDQFLTTFRADGLIVSTPTGSTAYNLSAGGPILYPTLSSFILTPICPFTLTNRPILLPESHVVSITLSRRGEERVSLTFDGQVGFDLFQGDRVLIQKAKEKLKLIKSPDQGYFEILREKLMWGGAPFNSRDEGQQRG
;
A
#
# COMPACT_ATOMS: atom_id res chain seq x y z
N GLY A 1 10.30 5.97 -12.42
CA GLY A 1 9.51 5.06 -13.27
C GLY A 1 9.10 5.71 -14.58
N VAL A 2 9.10 4.94 -15.67
CA VAL A 2 8.72 5.40 -17.01
C VAL A 2 7.37 4.81 -17.38
N ASN A 3 6.50 5.65 -17.91
CA ASN A 3 5.13 5.31 -18.28
C ASN A 3 5.06 4.91 -19.76
N LEU A 4 4.53 3.71 -20.04
CA LEU A 4 4.35 3.18 -21.40
C LEU A 4 2.92 3.33 -21.95
N GLY A 5 2.00 3.85 -21.15
CA GLY A 5 0.59 3.98 -21.55
C GLY A 5 -0.16 5.00 -20.72
N GLY A 6 -0.75 4.60 -19.60
CA GLY A 6 -1.43 5.52 -18.69
C GLY A 6 -0.53 5.95 -17.53
N LEU A 7 -0.55 7.21 -17.12
CA LEU A 7 0.18 7.71 -15.96
C LEU A 7 -0.02 6.83 -14.73
N GLY A 8 1.06 6.43 -14.05
CA GLY A 8 1.04 5.63 -12.82
C GLY A 8 1.55 6.43 -11.63
N PHE A 9 1.18 6.04 -10.41
CA PHE A 9 1.69 6.68 -9.19
C PHE A 9 3.20 6.51 -8.99
N LEU A 10 3.81 5.50 -9.64
CA LEU A 10 5.25 5.23 -9.61
C LEU A 10 5.92 5.45 -10.97
N THR A 11 5.15 5.74 -12.01
CA THR A 11 5.62 5.91 -13.40
C THR A 11 5.27 7.31 -13.89
N GLU A 12 6.01 8.29 -13.36
CA GLU A 12 5.73 9.71 -13.58
C GLU A 12 6.32 10.25 -14.89
N ILE A 13 7.31 9.56 -15.48
CA ILE A 13 8.05 10.05 -16.65
C ILE A 13 7.42 9.46 -17.92
N PRO A 14 6.83 10.28 -18.82
CA PRO A 14 6.35 9.81 -20.10
C PRO A 14 7.49 9.24 -20.95
N LEU A 15 7.21 8.22 -21.78
CA LEU A 15 8.23 7.58 -22.63
C LEU A 15 9.00 8.60 -23.51
N ARG A 16 8.31 9.62 -24.04
CA ARG A 16 8.93 10.70 -24.82
C ARG A 16 10.00 11.50 -24.05
N ASN A 17 9.90 11.55 -22.72
CA ASN A 17 10.83 12.26 -21.83
C ASN A 17 11.91 11.36 -21.24
N LEU A 18 12.00 10.09 -21.65
CA LEU A 18 12.94 9.11 -21.09
C LEU A 18 14.39 9.60 -21.19
N TYR A 19 14.86 9.95 -22.40
CA TYR A 19 16.24 10.36 -22.59
C TYR A 19 16.61 11.67 -21.88
N PRO A 20 15.79 12.74 -21.97
CA PRO A 20 16.00 13.93 -21.16
C PRO A 20 16.07 13.65 -19.66
N ALA A 21 15.17 12.82 -19.13
CA ALA A 21 15.16 12.46 -17.71
C ALA A 21 16.41 11.66 -17.31
N VAL A 22 16.86 10.74 -18.14
CA VAL A 22 18.13 9.98 -17.89
C VAL A 22 19.32 10.93 -17.86
N THR A 23 19.41 11.89 -18.78
CA THR A 23 20.48 12.89 -18.78
C THR A 23 20.47 13.70 -17.48
N LEU A 24 19.33 14.24 -17.07
CA LEU A 24 19.19 14.99 -15.81
C LEU A 24 19.53 14.12 -14.58
N MET A 25 19.18 12.84 -14.62
CA MET A 25 19.52 11.88 -13.55
C MET A 25 21.03 11.69 -13.43
N LEU A 26 21.71 11.48 -14.55
CA LEU A 26 23.17 11.29 -14.57
C LEU A 26 23.92 12.57 -14.15
N GLU A 27 23.36 13.75 -14.41
CA GLU A 27 23.87 15.04 -13.95
C GLU A 27 23.56 15.32 -12.47
N GLY A 28 22.80 14.45 -11.78
CA GLY A 28 22.41 14.65 -10.39
C GLY A 28 21.39 15.79 -10.18
N ARG A 29 20.65 16.19 -11.21
CA ARG A 29 19.73 17.34 -11.23
C ARG A 29 18.28 16.98 -10.92
N LEU A 30 17.97 15.69 -10.67
CA LEU A 30 16.65 15.23 -10.29
C LEU A 30 16.53 15.04 -8.78
N GLU A 31 15.38 15.39 -8.24
CA GLU A 31 15.04 15.14 -6.85
C GLU A 31 14.86 13.63 -6.59
N VAL A 32 15.43 13.18 -5.49
CA VAL A 32 15.30 11.78 -5.03
C VAL A 32 14.43 11.74 -3.80
N GLU A 33 13.32 11.01 -3.87
CA GLU A 33 12.44 10.78 -2.74
C GLU A 33 12.65 9.37 -2.17
N THR A 34 12.66 9.27 -0.85
CA THR A 34 12.83 7.98 -0.16
C THR A 34 11.47 7.43 0.22
N ARG A 35 11.21 6.17 -0.14
CA ARG A 35 9.97 5.45 0.18
C ARG A 35 10.20 4.41 1.27
N LEU A 36 9.23 4.35 2.20
CA LEU A 36 9.16 3.30 3.19
C LEU A 36 8.94 1.95 2.49
N MET A 37 9.64 0.92 2.95
CA MET A 37 9.38 -0.47 2.61
C MET A 37 9.01 -1.24 3.88
N LEU A 38 8.20 -2.29 3.72
CA LEU A 38 7.91 -3.24 4.77
C LEU A 38 8.70 -4.52 4.54
N GLU A 39 9.07 -5.17 5.63
CA GLU A 39 9.58 -6.54 5.66
C GLU A 39 8.47 -7.43 6.22
N ALA A 40 8.14 -8.49 5.49
CA ALA A 40 7.19 -9.50 5.91
C ALA A 40 7.88 -10.84 6.07
N VAL A 41 7.69 -11.47 7.23
CA VAL A 41 8.29 -12.78 7.58
C VAL A 41 7.17 -13.73 7.95
N VAL A 42 7.17 -14.92 7.35
CA VAL A 42 6.27 -16.01 7.75
C VAL A 42 7.02 -17.00 8.64
N VAL A 43 6.47 -17.24 9.81
CA VAL A 43 6.97 -18.21 10.78
C VAL A 43 6.00 -19.38 10.87
N ARG A 44 6.48 -20.59 10.59
CA ARG A 44 5.75 -21.86 10.66
C ARG A 44 6.40 -22.79 11.66
N GLN A 45 5.68 -23.22 12.66
CA GLN A 45 6.20 -24.11 13.74
C GLN A 45 7.50 -23.56 14.38
N GLY A 46 7.56 -22.25 14.59
CA GLY A 46 8.72 -21.58 15.19
C GLY A 46 9.90 -21.34 14.24
N THR A 47 9.80 -21.75 12.97
CA THR A 47 10.86 -21.57 11.96
C THR A 47 10.43 -20.56 10.91
N GLU A 48 11.33 -19.63 10.58
CA GLU A 48 11.14 -18.72 9.44
C GLU A 48 11.11 -19.53 8.14
N THR A 49 10.02 -19.38 7.37
CA THR A 49 9.83 -20.12 6.11
C THR A 49 9.99 -19.23 4.89
N CYS A 50 9.68 -17.94 5.02
CA CYS A 50 9.92 -16.99 3.95
C CYS A 50 10.07 -15.57 4.50
N ARG A 51 10.77 -14.72 3.74
CA ARG A 51 10.99 -13.29 4.01
C ARG A 51 10.91 -12.51 2.71
N PHE A 52 10.12 -11.44 2.72
CA PHE A 52 9.96 -10.56 1.56
C PHE A 52 10.05 -9.09 1.94
N LEU A 53 10.65 -8.31 1.04
CA LEU A 53 10.59 -6.85 1.06
C LEU A 53 9.45 -6.38 0.17
N VAL A 54 8.66 -5.44 0.65
CA VAL A 54 7.40 -5.00 0.03
C VAL A 54 7.40 -3.49 -0.10
N LEU A 55 7.06 -3.00 -1.26
CA LEU A 55 6.92 -1.57 -1.53
C LEU A 55 5.48 -1.09 -1.35
N ASN A 56 4.50 -1.88 -1.80
CA ASN A 56 3.09 -1.50 -1.72
C ASN A 56 2.40 -2.14 -0.51
N ASP A 57 2.18 -3.45 -0.54
CA ASP A 57 1.34 -4.11 0.46
C ASP A 57 1.65 -5.59 0.66
N VAL A 58 1.30 -6.04 1.86
CA VAL A 58 1.19 -7.46 2.25
C VAL A 58 -0.29 -7.76 2.39
N VAL A 59 -0.81 -8.71 1.65
CA VAL A 59 -2.23 -9.06 1.64
C VAL A 59 -2.44 -10.50 2.06
N ILE A 60 -3.20 -10.70 3.13
CA ILE A 60 -3.76 -12.00 3.49
C ILE A 60 -5.18 -12.06 2.95
N ASN A 61 -5.48 -13.07 2.14
CA ASN A 61 -6.78 -13.21 1.52
C ASN A 61 -7.27 -14.65 1.54
N LYS A 62 -8.56 -14.83 1.73
CA LYS A 62 -9.19 -16.14 1.60
C LYS A 62 -9.17 -16.61 0.15
N GLY A 63 -9.17 -17.92 -0.09
CA GLY A 63 -9.40 -18.48 -1.42
C GLY A 63 -10.79 -18.12 -1.97
N ALA A 64 -10.96 -18.16 -3.29
CA ALA A 64 -12.18 -17.74 -3.97
C ALA A 64 -13.47 -18.42 -3.47
N LEU A 65 -13.39 -19.68 -3.04
CA LEU A 65 -14.52 -20.47 -2.52
C LEU A 65 -14.52 -20.59 -0.99
N ALA A 66 -13.54 -19.98 -0.32
CA ALA A 66 -13.41 -20.10 1.13
C ALA A 66 -14.42 -19.22 1.87
N ARG A 67 -14.80 -19.66 3.07
CA ARG A 67 -15.60 -18.86 4.01
C ARG A 67 -14.76 -17.70 4.55
N ILE A 68 -15.43 -16.76 5.24
CA ILE A 68 -14.79 -15.68 5.97
C ILE A 68 -13.73 -16.27 6.92
N ILE A 69 -12.54 -15.65 6.94
CA ILE A 69 -11.42 -16.02 7.79
C ILE A 69 -11.37 -15.17 9.05
N ASP A 70 -10.85 -15.76 10.13
CA ASP A 70 -10.60 -15.05 11.39
C ASP A 70 -9.07 -14.86 11.55
N LEU A 71 -8.64 -13.62 11.62
CA LEU A 71 -7.25 -13.21 11.73
C LEU A 71 -7.01 -12.52 13.08
N ASP A 72 -6.25 -13.15 13.97
CA ASP A 72 -5.82 -12.54 15.23
C ASP A 72 -4.65 -11.60 14.96
N VAL A 73 -4.83 -10.33 15.30
CA VAL A 73 -3.85 -9.28 15.06
C VAL A 73 -3.32 -8.74 16.37
N PHE A 74 -1.99 -8.65 16.44
CA PHE A 74 -1.25 -8.09 17.57
C PHE A 74 -0.36 -6.95 17.06
N ILE A 75 -0.25 -5.90 17.84
CA ILE A 75 0.64 -4.76 17.60
C ILE A 75 1.64 -4.69 18.74
N ASN A 76 2.94 -4.83 18.46
CA ASN A 76 4.00 -4.89 19.48
C ASN A 76 3.64 -5.89 20.60
N ASP A 77 3.19 -7.10 20.21
CA ASP A 77 2.74 -8.19 21.08
C ASP A 77 1.47 -7.89 21.90
N GLN A 78 0.85 -6.74 21.76
CA GLN A 78 -0.45 -6.43 22.35
C GLN A 78 -1.57 -6.87 21.38
N PHE A 79 -2.53 -7.65 21.89
CA PHE A 79 -3.69 -8.05 21.10
C PHE A 79 -4.52 -6.82 20.73
N LEU A 80 -4.72 -6.63 19.41
CA LEU A 80 -5.57 -5.57 18.88
C LEU A 80 -7.01 -6.05 18.76
N THR A 81 -7.24 -7.06 17.95
CA THR A 81 -8.56 -7.64 17.66
C THR A 81 -8.44 -8.89 16.81
N THR A 82 -9.55 -9.63 16.69
CA THR A 82 -9.73 -10.64 15.66
C THR A 82 -10.51 -10.05 14.50
N PHE A 83 -9.90 -9.85 13.34
CA PHE A 83 -10.60 -9.46 12.13
C PHE A 83 -11.30 -10.68 11.52
N ARG A 84 -12.63 -10.63 11.49
CA ARG A 84 -13.45 -11.56 10.73
C ARG A 84 -13.78 -10.91 9.39
N ALA A 85 -13.09 -11.34 8.32
CA ALA A 85 -13.09 -10.65 7.03
C ALA A 85 -12.76 -11.60 5.87
N ASP A 86 -12.88 -11.12 4.63
CA ASP A 86 -12.34 -11.81 3.46
C ASP A 86 -10.81 -11.78 3.43
N GLY A 87 -10.21 -10.80 4.09
CA GLY A 87 -8.77 -10.66 4.20
C GLY A 87 -8.33 -9.42 4.98
N LEU A 88 -7.04 -9.20 5.01
CA LEU A 88 -6.41 -8.04 5.65
C LEU A 88 -5.22 -7.55 4.82
N ILE A 89 -5.14 -6.26 4.60
CA ILE A 89 -4.06 -5.57 3.92
C ILE A 89 -3.20 -4.83 4.94
N VAL A 90 -1.89 -4.98 4.85
CA VAL A 90 -0.91 -4.10 5.52
C VAL A 90 -0.18 -3.33 4.44
N SER A 91 -0.46 -2.03 4.33
CA SER A 91 -0.02 -1.19 3.21
C SER A 91 0.95 -0.11 3.65
N THR A 92 1.99 0.13 2.85
CA THR A 92 2.84 1.31 2.96
C THR A 92 2.09 2.57 2.48
N PRO A 93 2.62 3.78 2.71
CA PRO A 93 2.09 4.99 2.08
C PRO A 93 2.10 4.92 0.55
N THR A 94 3.11 4.30 -0.05
CA THR A 94 3.19 4.08 -1.50
C THR A 94 2.05 3.18 -1.98
N GLY A 95 1.80 2.07 -1.29
CA GLY A 95 0.72 1.13 -1.59
C GLY A 95 -0.68 1.63 -1.22
N SER A 96 -0.80 2.76 -0.50
CA SER A 96 -2.10 3.30 -0.10
C SER A 96 -3.01 3.62 -1.29
N THR A 97 -2.44 3.88 -2.46
CA THR A 97 -3.14 4.11 -3.74
C THR A 97 -3.32 2.85 -4.59
N ALA A 98 -2.86 1.68 -4.11
CA ALA A 98 -3.01 0.37 -4.76
C ALA A 98 -4.24 -0.39 -4.20
N TYR A 99 -4.09 -1.66 -3.83
CA TYR A 99 -5.20 -2.48 -3.36
C TYR A 99 -5.86 -1.93 -2.08
N ASN A 100 -5.09 -1.27 -1.21
CA ASN A 100 -5.60 -0.57 -0.05
C ASN A 100 -6.74 0.41 -0.40
N LEU A 101 -6.58 1.18 -1.49
CA LEU A 101 -7.60 2.13 -1.94
C LEU A 101 -8.90 1.42 -2.34
N SER A 102 -8.79 0.31 -3.08
CA SER A 102 -9.95 -0.50 -3.50
C SER A 102 -10.67 -1.14 -2.32
N ALA A 103 -9.96 -1.44 -1.24
CA ALA A 103 -10.52 -1.96 0.01
C ALA A 103 -11.11 -0.87 0.93
N GLY A 104 -11.12 0.39 0.50
CA GLY A 104 -11.65 1.52 1.27
C GLY A 104 -10.68 2.10 2.29
N GLY A 105 -9.38 1.79 2.18
CA GLY A 105 -8.33 2.42 2.99
C GLY A 105 -8.06 3.87 2.56
N PRO A 106 -7.54 4.70 3.46
CA PRO A 106 -7.19 6.10 3.15
C PRO A 106 -5.97 6.19 2.25
N ILE A 107 -5.89 7.29 1.51
CA ILE A 107 -4.69 7.67 0.76
C ILE A 107 -3.72 8.34 1.74
N LEU A 108 -2.49 7.86 1.78
CA LEU A 108 -1.41 8.48 2.54
C LEU A 108 -0.48 9.26 1.62
N TYR A 109 0.04 10.37 2.13
CA TYR A 109 1.13 11.04 1.46
C TYR A 109 2.37 10.14 1.43
N PRO A 110 3.04 9.97 0.28
CA PRO A 110 4.02 8.89 0.08
C PRO A 110 5.21 8.85 1.03
N THR A 111 5.56 9.99 1.64
CA THR A 111 6.71 10.11 2.56
C THR A 111 6.35 10.00 4.03
N LEU A 112 5.09 9.70 4.37
CA LEU A 112 4.69 9.51 5.76
C LEU A 112 5.41 8.32 6.40
N SER A 113 5.87 8.50 7.63
CA SER A 113 6.50 7.45 8.46
C SER A 113 5.44 6.59 9.16
N SER A 114 4.59 5.92 8.38
CA SER A 114 3.45 5.13 8.87
C SER A 114 3.08 4.05 7.88
N PHE A 115 2.23 3.10 8.28
CA PHE A 115 1.60 2.13 7.41
C PHE A 115 0.15 1.87 7.88
N ILE A 116 -0.64 1.20 7.05
CA ILE A 116 -2.08 1.05 7.27
C ILE A 116 -2.43 -0.43 7.37
N LEU A 117 -3.33 -0.77 8.31
CA LEU A 117 -4.07 -2.03 8.32
C LEU A 117 -5.47 -1.78 7.77
N THR A 118 -5.84 -2.44 6.68
CA THR A 118 -7.15 -2.30 6.05
C THR A 118 -7.82 -3.66 5.92
N PRO A 119 -8.92 -3.94 6.62
CA PRO A 119 -9.67 -5.18 6.46
C PRO A 119 -10.41 -5.19 5.11
N ILE A 120 -10.44 -6.36 4.46
CA ILE A 120 -11.15 -6.58 3.19
C ILE A 120 -12.52 -7.17 3.52
N CYS A 121 -13.60 -6.48 3.14
CA CYS A 121 -14.98 -6.93 3.36
C CYS A 121 -15.22 -7.48 4.79
N PRO A 122 -14.96 -6.68 5.85
CA PRO A 122 -15.11 -7.16 7.22
C PRO A 122 -16.57 -7.47 7.53
N PHE A 123 -16.80 -8.51 8.31
CA PHE A 123 -18.14 -8.93 8.74
C PHE A 123 -18.84 -7.88 9.61
N THR A 124 -18.07 -7.15 10.41
CA THR A 124 -18.62 -6.12 11.31
C THR A 124 -18.42 -4.72 10.74
N LEU A 125 -19.49 -3.91 10.78
CA LEU A 125 -19.45 -2.52 10.29
C LEU A 125 -18.58 -1.59 11.15
N THR A 126 -18.13 -2.02 12.33
CA THR A 126 -17.27 -1.25 13.24
C THR A 126 -15.81 -1.29 12.86
N ASN A 127 -15.40 -2.29 12.09
CA ASN A 127 -13.99 -2.40 11.63
C ASN A 127 -13.66 -1.27 10.66
N ARG A 128 -12.56 -0.58 10.92
CA ARG A 128 -12.06 0.53 10.12
C ARG A 128 -10.58 0.33 9.84
N PRO A 129 -10.06 0.88 8.73
CA PRO A 129 -8.61 0.97 8.54
C PRO A 129 -7.95 1.70 9.71
N ILE A 130 -6.79 1.20 10.13
CA ILE A 130 -6.02 1.74 11.24
C ILE A 130 -4.65 2.17 10.72
N LEU A 131 -4.29 3.42 11.01
CA LEU A 131 -2.96 3.95 10.72
C LEU A 131 -2.04 3.68 11.90
N LEU A 132 -0.86 3.14 11.63
CA LEU A 132 0.15 2.82 12.62
C LEU A 132 1.48 3.53 12.32
N PRO A 133 2.20 4.00 13.34
CA PRO A 133 3.56 4.48 13.19
C PRO A 133 4.48 3.40 12.60
N GLU A 134 5.47 3.81 11.79
CA GLU A 134 6.43 2.88 11.14
C GLU A 134 7.27 2.05 12.12
N SER A 135 7.33 2.45 13.40
CA SER A 135 8.07 1.74 14.46
C SER A 135 7.33 0.52 15.03
N HIS A 136 6.07 0.32 14.65
CA HIS A 136 5.28 -0.79 15.16
C HIS A 136 5.54 -2.09 14.37
N VAL A 137 5.40 -3.20 15.09
CA VAL A 137 5.44 -4.56 14.51
C VAL A 137 4.04 -5.12 14.53
N VAL A 138 3.56 -5.56 13.38
CA VAL A 138 2.26 -6.25 13.24
C VAL A 138 2.51 -7.75 13.19
N SER A 139 1.80 -8.49 14.03
CA SER A 139 1.78 -9.95 13.99
C SER A 139 0.37 -10.42 13.71
N ILE A 140 0.22 -11.27 12.69
CA ILE A 140 -1.06 -11.78 12.24
C ILE A 140 -1.00 -13.31 12.29
N THR A 141 -2.00 -13.94 12.92
CA THR A 141 -2.14 -15.39 13.00
C THR A 141 -3.52 -15.81 12.50
N LEU A 142 -3.59 -16.89 11.72
CA LEU A 142 -4.84 -17.47 11.27
C LEU A 142 -5.46 -18.28 12.42
N SER A 143 -6.60 -17.81 12.97
CA SER A 143 -7.15 -18.30 14.24
C SER A 143 -7.98 -19.57 14.11
N ARG A 144 -8.74 -19.74 13.04
CA ARG A 144 -9.68 -20.87 12.90
C ARG A 144 -9.12 -22.04 12.13
N ARG A 145 -9.43 -23.24 12.61
CA ARG A 145 -9.28 -24.47 11.84
C ARG A 145 -10.31 -24.48 10.71
N GLY A 146 -9.83 -24.37 9.46
CA GLY A 146 -10.60 -24.57 8.25
C GLY A 146 -9.69 -25.25 7.24
N GLU A 147 -10.25 -26.08 6.38
CA GLU A 147 -9.56 -26.62 5.19
C GLU A 147 -9.40 -25.55 4.09
N GLU A 148 -9.57 -24.29 4.47
CA GLU A 148 -9.65 -23.17 3.54
C GLU A 148 -8.24 -22.73 3.14
N ARG A 149 -8.04 -22.61 1.84
CA ARG A 149 -6.80 -22.01 1.32
C ARG A 149 -6.79 -20.52 1.65
N VAL A 150 -5.83 -20.10 2.44
CA VAL A 150 -5.53 -18.71 2.71
C VAL A 150 -4.22 -18.37 2.00
N SER A 151 -4.25 -17.34 1.19
CA SER A 151 -3.07 -16.89 0.46
C SER A 151 -2.52 -15.61 1.06
N LEU A 152 -1.21 -15.52 1.11
CA LEU A 152 -0.45 -14.32 1.41
C LEU A 152 0.19 -13.83 0.12
N THR A 153 0.00 -12.57 -0.24
CA THR A 153 0.63 -11.98 -1.42
C THR A 153 1.46 -10.76 -1.04
N PHE A 154 2.53 -10.52 -1.80
CA PHE A 154 3.47 -9.44 -1.63
C PHE A 154 3.49 -8.60 -2.91
N ASP A 155 3.15 -7.31 -2.82
CA ASP A 155 3.03 -6.38 -3.96
C ASP A 155 2.17 -6.93 -5.12
N GLY A 156 1.21 -7.80 -4.81
CA GLY A 156 0.34 -8.44 -5.79
C GLY A 156 1.02 -9.42 -6.77
N GLN A 157 2.32 -9.74 -6.58
CA GLN A 157 3.10 -10.50 -7.55
C GLN A 157 3.53 -11.89 -7.06
N VAL A 158 3.87 -12.01 -5.79
CA VAL A 158 4.37 -13.26 -5.19
C VAL A 158 3.33 -13.80 -4.23
N GLY A 159 2.94 -15.06 -4.40
CA GLY A 159 1.97 -15.75 -3.55
C GLY A 159 2.64 -16.79 -2.64
N PHE A 160 2.12 -16.92 -1.44
CA PHE A 160 2.53 -17.91 -0.44
C PHE A 160 1.29 -18.48 0.26
N ASP A 161 1.19 -19.81 0.38
CA ASP A 161 0.06 -20.44 1.07
C ASP A 161 0.28 -20.39 2.59
N LEU A 162 -0.69 -19.79 3.30
CA LEU A 162 -0.75 -19.78 4.75
C LEU A 162 -1.56 -20.96 5.27
N PHE A 163 -1.04 -21.59 6.30
CA PHE A 163 -1.71 -22.66 7.03
C PHE A 163 -2.02 -22.21 8.46
N GLN A 164 -2.93 -22.93 9.07
CA GLN A 164 -3.27 -22.67 10.47
C GLN A 164 -2.02 -22.74 11.36
N GLY A 165 -1.88 -21.76 12.25
CA GLY A 165 -0.75 -21.64 13.16
C GLY A 165 0.46 -20.93 12.55
N ASP A 166 0.44 -20.63 11.25
CA ASP A 166 1.43 -19.71 10.67
C ASP A 166 1.25 -18.32 11.27
N ARG A 167 2.37 -17.67 11.53
CA ARG A 167 2.44 -16.28 12.00
C ARG A 167 3.12 -15.41 10.97
N VAL A 168 2.44 -14.37 10.54
CA VAL A 168 3.00 -13.36 9.62
C VAL A 168 3.44 -12.16 10.47
N LEU A 169 4.74 -11.87 10.46
CA LEU A 169 5.31 -10.70 11.11
C LEU A 169 5.59 -9.65 10.05
N ILE A 170 5.10 -8.43 10.27
CA ILE A 170 5.26 -7.32 9.33
C ILE A 170 5.79 -6.12 10.10
N GLN A 171 6.89 -5.57 9.61
CA GLN A 171 7.56 -4.42 10.22
C GLN A 171 8.20 -3.56 9.14
N LYS A 172 8.66 -2.37 9.52
CA LYS A 172 9.48 -1.53 8.66
C LYS A 172 10.76 -2.27 8.25
N ALA A 173 11.04 -2.29 6.97
CA ALA A 173 12.31 -2.80 6.46
C ALA A 173 13.47 -1.85 6.82
N LYS A 174 14.69 -2.41 6.91
CA LYS A 174 15.92 -1.60 7.00
C LYS A 174 16.20 -0.88 5.70
N GLU A 175 15.89 -1.54 4.60
CA GLU A 175 16.01 -1.03 3.25
C GLU A 175 14.95 0.03 2.96
N LYS A 176 15.32 0.98 2.11
CA LYS A 176 14.43 2.02 1.60
C LYS A 176 14.56 2.10 0.10
N LEU A 177 13.47 2.31 -0.59
CA LEU A 177 13.52 2.56 -2.02
C LEU A 177 13.80 4.05 -2.26
N LYS A 178 14.75 4.36 -3.14
CA LYS A 178 14.98 5.70 -3.65
C LYS A 178 14.26 5.84 -4.99
N LEU A 179 13.30 6.75 -5.05
CA LEU A 179 12.54 7.04 -6.25
C LEU A 179 12.95 8.41 -6.79
N ILE A 180 13.35 8.45 -8.06
CA ILE A 180 13.64 9.70 -8.76
C ILE A 180 12.32 10.28 -9.23
N LYS A 181 12.04 11.52 -8.84
CA LYS A 181 10.81 12.23 -9.17
C LYS A 181 10.87 12.83 -10.58
N SER A 182 9.71 12.94 -11.20
CA SER A 182 9.56 13.73 -12.41
C SER A 182 9.79 15.22 -12.10
N PRO A 183 10.55 15.94 -12.93
CA PRO A 183 10.66 17.40 -12.78
C PRO A 183 9.39 18.14 -13.18
N ASP A 184 8.51 17.48 -13.94
CA ASP A 184 7.39 18.13 -14.64
C ASP A 184 6.05 18.00 -13.90
N GLN A 185 5.93 17.09 -12.93
CA GLN A 185 4.64 16.78 -12.26
C GLN A 185 4.79 16.63 -10.75
N GLY A 186 3.88 17.27 -10.00
CA GLY A 186 3.77 17.10 -8.56
C GLY A 186 2.82 15.96 -8.17
N TYR A 187 3.00 15.40 -6.96
CA TYR A 187 2.16 14.29 -6.43
C TYR A 187 0.66 14.58 -6.51
N PHE A 188 0.23 15.80 -6.14
CA PHE A 188 -1.20 16.15 -6.16
C PHE A 188 -1.78 16.29 -7.57
N GLU A 189 -0.96 16.60 -8.56
CA GLU A 189 -1.39 16.62 -9.96
C GLU A 189 -1.65 15.20 -10.44
N ILE A 190 -0.71 14.28 -10.15
CA ILE A 190 -0.84 12.86 -10.45
C ILE A 190 -2.08 12.29 -9.75
N LEU A 191 -2.30 12.65 -8.48
CA LEU A 191 -3.45 12.19 -7.71
C LEU A 191 -4.78 12.63 -8.33
N ARG A 192 -4.90 13.93 -8.69
CA ARG A 192 -6.10 14.47 -9.35
C ARG A 192 -6.37 13.78 -10.68
N GLU A 193 -5.34 13.60 -11.50
CA GLU A 193 -5.47 12.96 -12.80
C GLU A 193 -5.91 11.49 -12.68
N LYS A 194 -5.28 10.74 -11.78
CA LYS A 194 -5.57 9.31 -11.57
C LYS A 194 -6.93 9.05 -10.97
N LEU A 195 -7.36 9.87 -10.04
CA LEU A 195 -8.63 9.72 -9.35
C LEU A 195 -9.76 10.52 -10.00
N MET A 196 -9.47 11.18 -11.13
CA MET A 196 -10.42 12.06 -11.82
C MET A 196 -11.03 13.11 -10.86
N TRP A 197 -10.23 13.57 -9.88
CA TRP A 197 -10.62 14.63 -8.97
C TRP A 197 -10.43 15.98 -9.67
N GLY A 198 -11.38 16.41 -10.44
CA GLY A 198 -11.23 17.67 -11.09
C GLY A 198 -12.45 18.02 -11.89
N GLY A 199 -13.34 18.79 -11.28
CA GLY A 199 -13.96 19.86 -12.02
C GLY A 199 -12.87 20.86 -12.43
N ALA A 200 -13.08 21.65 -13.49
CA ALA A 200 -12.19 22.73 -13.88
C ALA A 200 -11.79 23.58 -12.66
N PRO A 201 -10.53 24.03 -12.55
CA PRO A 201 -10.14 24.90 -11.45
C PRO A 201 -11.13 26.06 -11.39
N PHE A 202 -11.63 26.35 -10.20
CA PHE A 202 -12.53 27.48 -9.96
C PHE A 202 -11.78 28.74 -10.36
N ASN A 203 -12.04 29.23 -11.59
CA ASN A 203 -11.47 30.46 -12.06
C ASN A 203 -12.14 31.61 -11.30
N SER A 204 -11.47 32.14 -10.29
CA SER A 204 -11.84 33.35 -9.55
C SER A 204 -11.82 34.65 -10.39
N ARG A 205 -11.96 34.57 -11.74
CA ARG A 205 -11.93 35.68 -12.67
C ARG A 205 -13.30 36.14 -13.17
N ASP A 206 -14.40 35.46 -12.79
CA ASP A 206 -15.73 35.81 -13.29
C ASP A 206 -16.55 36.77 -12.37
N GLU A 207 -15.96 37.30 -11.30
CA GLU A 207 -16.65 38.30 -10.46
C GLU A 207 -16.49 39.77 -10.91
N GLY A 208 -16.03 39.99 -12.13
CA GLY A 208 -15.70 41.36 -12.61
C GLY A 208 -16.59 41.98 -13.66
N GLN A 209 -17.64 41.32 -14.19
CA GLN A 209 -18.45 41.91 -15.28
C GLN A 209 -19.97 41.71 -15.12
N GLN A 210 -20.55 42.20 -14.03
CA GLN A 210 -21.98 42.51 -13.96
C GLN A 210 -22.21 43.68 -12.97
N ARG A 211 -21.71 44.86 -13.30
CA ARG A 211 -22.26 46.15 -12.86
C ARG A 211 -21.83 47.19 -13.87
N GLY A 212 -22.69 47.48 -14.82
CA GLY A 212 -22.66 48.56 -15.74
C GLY A 212 -24.04 48.75 -16.31
#